data_557392f831b4e2e237eadc6b34f72f1f
#
_entry.id   557392f831b4e2e237eadc6b34f72f1f
#
_cell.length_a   1.000
_cell.length_b   1.000
_cell.length_c   1.000
_cell.angle_alpha   90.00
_cell.angle_beta   90.00
_cell.angle_gamma   90.00
#
_symmetry.space_group_name_H-M   'P 1'
#
loop_
_entity.id
_entity.type
_entity.pdbx_description
1 polymer ?
#
loop_
_entity_poly.entity_id
_entity_poly.type
_entity_poly.pdbx_seq_one_letter_code
_entity_poly.pdbx_strand_id
1 'polypeptide(L)'
;MRYPKKILPAWILLLLFSTLNFSFIQPPYSYQIALLKYNGGGDWYANLETSLPNLIKFCNAQIKTNINPEQAIVDAGSMELFNYPFIHMTGHGNVIFSNQEADNLRNYMIAGGFLHISDNYGLDKFMRPQLKKIFPELDLVELPFDHPVYHQKFDFNSGLPKIHEHDNGAPKGFGLIYKGRLVCFYDYECDLGDGWESAEVHNDSEEARTKALKMGANIISYAFMGFDKK
;
A
#
# COMPACT_ATOMS: atom_id res chain seq x y z
N MET A 1 -57.51 37.35 63.04
CA MET A 1 -56.25 36.60 63.10
C MET A 1 -55.77 36.33 61.65
N ARG A 2 -54.74 37.03 61.23
CA ARG A 2 -54.14 36.83 59.89
C ARG A 2 -52.82 36.02 60.03
N TYR A 3 -52.78 34.85 59.42
CA TYR A 3 -51.54 34.05 59.37
C TYR A 3 -50.60 34.54 58.26
N PRO A 4 -49.27 34.67 58.50
CA PRO A 4 -48.37 35.09 57.47
C PRO A 4 -48.05 33.92 56.51
N LYS A 5 -48.13 34.21 55.23
CA LYS A 5 -47.67 33.27 54.16
C LYS A 5 -46.15 33.11 54.20
N LYS A 6 -45.67 31.90 54.43
CA LYS A 6 -44.29 31.54 54.31
C LYS A 6 -43.96 31.49 52.83
N ILE A 7 -43.08 32.38 52.37
CA ILE A 7 -42.46 32.33 51.01
C ILE A 7 -41.31 31.35 51.12
N LEU A 8 -41.37 30.22 50.38
CA LEU A 8 -40.24 29.35 50.17
C LEU A 8 -39.31 30.02 49.18
N PRO A 9 -37.98 30.10 49.43
CA PRO A 9 -37.04 30.53 48.43
C PRO A 9 -36.78 29.38 47.39
N ALA A 10 -37.09 29.66 46.15
CA ALA A 10 -36.79 28.77 45.05
C ALA A 10 -35.27 28.73 44.84
N TRP A 11 -34.64 27.65 45.26
CA TRP A 11 -33.28 27.33 44.88
C TRP A 11 -33.31 26.88 43.43
N ILE A 12 -32.94 27.78 42.53
CA ILE A 12 -32.70 27.45 41.12
C ILE A 12 -31.42 26.62 41.10
N LEU A 13 -31.58 25.31 40.92
CA LEU A 13 -30.48 24.39 40.64
C LEU A 13 -30.02 24.63 39.19
N LEU A 14 -29.02 25.48 39.02
CA LEU A 14 -28.29 25.61 37.74
C LEU A 14 -27.47 24.37 37.55
N LEU A 15 -28.02 23.37 36.86
CA LEU A 15 -27.25 22.26 36.31
C LEU A 15 -26.37 22.80 35.15
N LEU A 16 -25.13 23.13 35.47
CA LEU A 16 -24.10 23.33 34.51
C LEU A 16 -23.83 22.00 33.81
N PHE A 17 -24.53 21.76 32.70
CA PHE A 17 -24.11 20.77 31.73
C PHE A 17 -22.80 21.25 31.09
N SER A 18 -21.65 20.88 31.67
CA SER A 18 -20.38 20.95 30.99
C SER A 18 -20.42 19.91 29.84
N THR A 19 -20.77 20.36 28.64
CA THR A 19 -20.57 19.58 27.42
C THR A 19 -19.07 19.41 27.25
N LEU A 20 -18.56 18.27 27.70
CA LEU A 20 -17.22 17.81 27.30
C LEU A 20 -17.27 17.63 25.79
N ASN A 21 -16.83 18.66 25.07
CA ASN A 21 -16.53 18.54 23.66
C ASN A 21 -15.30 17.59 23.54
N PHE A 22 -15.56 16.29 23.39
CA PHE A 22 -14.55 15.39 22.88
C PHE A 22 -14.30 15.79 21.42
N SER A 23 -13.38 16.71 21.18
CA SER A 23 -12.78 16.87 19.87
C SER A 23 -12.07 15.55 19.57
N PHE A 24 -12.71 14.70 18.77
CA PHE A 24 -12.01 13.61 18.11
C PHE A 24 -10.95 14.30 17.23
N ILE A 25 -9.69 14.29 17.68
CA ILE A 25 -8.56 14.64 16.83
C ILE A 25 -8.54 13.52 15.80
N GLN A 26 -9.06 13.80 14.61
CA GLN A 26 -8.89 12.88 13.49
C GLN A 26 -7.38 12.76 13.26
N PRO A 27 -6.88 11.53 13.02
CA PRO A 27 -5.48 11.37 12.68
C PRO A 27 -5.18 12.29 11.48
N PRO A 28 -4.04 12.96 11.46
CA PRO A 28 -3.69 13.92 10.40
C PRO A 28 -3.63 13.26 9.01
N TYR A 29 -3.56 11.93 8.98
CA TYR A 29 -3.50 11.12 7.76
C TYR A 29 -4.63 10.10 7.72
N SER A 30 -5.18 9.85 6.51
CA SER A 30 -6.27 8.90 6.31
C SER A 30 -5.79 7.46 6.21
N TYR A 31 -4.55 7.26 5.72
CA TYR A 31 -3.97 5.93 5.46
C TYR A 31 -2.50 5.91 5.85
N GLN A 32 -2.01 4.72 6.14
CA GLN A 32 -0.59 4.40 6.18
C GLN A 32 -0.35 3.19 5.28
N ILE A 33 0.76 3.17 4.57
CA ILE A 33 1.19 2.03 3.76
C ILE A 33 2.41 1.38 4.41
N ALA A 34 2.61 0.10 4.13
CA ALA A 34 3.67 -0.67 4.78
C ALA A 34 4.61 -1.34 3.80
N LEU A 35 5.85 -1.51 4.22
CA LEU A 35 6.82 -2.41 3.62
C LEU A 35 6.70 -3.79 4.27
N LEU A 36 6.63 -4.85 3.46
CA LEU A 36 6.56 -6.23 3.93
C LEU A 36 7.94 -6.75 4.30
N LYS A 37 8.11 -7.13 5.54
CA LYS A 37 9.26 -7.90 6.00
C LYS A 37 8.98 -9.38 5.87
N TYR A 38 9.89 -10.11 5.21
CA TYR A 38 9.77 -11.53 4.93
C TYR A 38 11.04 -12.30 5.31
N ASN A 39 10.93 -13.62 5.37
CA ASN A 39 12.02 -14.54 5.65
C ASN A 39 12.56 -15.17 4.35
N GLY A 40 13.71 -15.86 4.45
CA GLY A 40 14.30 -16.59 3.33
C GLY A 40 15.71 -16.14 2.96
N GLY A 41 16.15 -15.01 3.52
CA GLY A 41 17.50 -14.47 3.27
C GLY A 41 17.57 -13.46 2.12
N GLY A 42 16.43 -13.12 1.49
CA GLY A 42 16.37 -11.97 0.60
C GLY A 42 16.34 -10.66 1.39
N ASP A 43 16.73 -9.60 0.74
CA ASP A 43 16.93 -8.27 1.33
C ASP A 43 15.66 -7.39 1.21
N TRP A 44 14.59 -7.79 1.90
CA TRP A 44 13.32 -7.04 1.95
C TRP A 44 13.51 -5.53 2.25
N TYR A 45 14.65 -5.15 2.79
CA TYR A 45 15.02 -3.78 3.17
C TYR A 45 15.83 -3.04 2.09
N ALA A 46 16.00 -3.59 0.90
CA ALA A 46 16.84 -3.02 -0.17
C ALA A 46 16.50 -1.55 -0.47
N ASN A 47 15.21 -1.23 -0.52
CA ASN A 47 14.74 0.12 -0.85
C ASN A 47 14.12 0.85 0.37
N LEU A 48 14.53 0.48 1.58
CA LEU A 48 13.88 0.89 2.83
C LEU A 48 13.84 2.40 3.03
N GLU A 49 14.94 3.10 2.74
CA GLU A 49 15.12 4.48 3.23
C GLU A 49 14.34 5.52 2.42
N THR A 50 14.26 5.37 1.10
CA THR A 50 13.76 6.47 0.25
C THR A 50 12.64 6.08 -0.70
N SER A 51 12.48 4.81 -1.07
CA SER A 51 11.54 4.35 -2.08
C SER A 51 10.07 4.70 -1.73
N LEU A 52 9.49 4.04 -0.73
CA LEU A 52 8.12 4.35 -0.31
C LEU A 52 7.92 5.79 0.18
N PRO A 53 8.83 6.40 0.96
CA PRO A 53 8.71 7.80 1.34
C PRO A 53 8.60 8.76 0.13
N ASN A 54 9.39 8.55 -0.93
CA ASN A 54 9.31 9.36 -2.14
C ASN A 54 8.01 9.10 -2.90
N LEU A 55 7.56 7.84 -3.01
CA LEU A 55 6.26 7.52 -3.61
C LEU A 55 5.10 8.18 -2.85
N ILE A 56 5.10 8.09 -1.52
CA ILE A 56 4.09 8.74 -0.67
C ILE A 56 4.08 10.26 -0.91
N LYS A 57 5.25 10.89 -0.88
CA LYS A 57 5.39 12.33 -1.14
C LYS A 57 4.85 12.70 -2.51
N PHE A 58 5.17 11.91 -3.54
CA PHE A 58 4.66 12.11 -4.90
C PHE A 58 3.13 11.98 -4.95
N CYS A 59 2.57 10.92 -4.38
CA CYS A 59 1.12 10.69 -4.35
C CYS A 59 0.38 11.81 -3.62
N ASN A 60 0.84 12.22 -2.45
CA ASN A 60 0.24 13.31 -1.69
C ASN A 60 0.26 14.64 -2.45
N ALA A 61 1.37 14.92 -3.17
CA ALA A 61 1.50 16.14 -3.96
C ALA A 61 0.70 16.11 -5.27
N GLN A 62 0.81 15.03 -6.06
CA GLN A 62 0.33 14.99 -7.44
C GLN A 62 -1.10 14.47 -7.59
N ILE A 63 -1.50 13.48 -6.78
CA ILE A 63 -2.83 12.87 -6.88
C ILE A 63 -3.70 13.12 -5.65
N LYS A 64 -3.22 14.00 -4.74
CA LYS A 64 -3.96 14.49 -3.55
C LYS A 64 -4.41 13.40 -2.61
N THR A 65 -3.60 12.37 -2.44
CA THR A 65 -3.80 11.41 -1.36
C THR A 65 -3.47 12.04 0.00
N ASN A 66 -3.89 11.39 1.08
CA ASN A 66 -3.57 11.80 2.44
C ASN A 66 -2.89 10.61 3.17
N ILE A 67 -1.80 10.11 2.58
CA ILE A 67 -1.02 9.00 3.13
C ILE A 67 -0.03 9.55 4.15
N ASN A 68 0.14 8.85 5.28
CA ASN A 68 1.17 9.17 6.27
C ASN A 68 2.55 9.16 5.59
N PRO A 69 3.35 10.23 5.71
CA PRO A 69 4.72 10.27 5.15
C PRO A 69 5.64 9.16 5.64
N GLU A 70 5.40 8.65 6.86
CA GLU A 70 6.15 7.56 7.45
C GLU A 70 5.55 6.23 7.03
N GLN A 71 6.33 5.43 6.29
CA GLN A 71 5.96 4.04 6.02
C GLN A 71 6.01 3.20 7.29
N ALA A 72 5.15 2.20 7.38
CA ALA A 72 5.27 1.15 8.37
C ALA A 72 6.16 0.00 7.84
N ILE A 73 6.63 -0.85 8.75
CA ILE A 73 7.23 -2.14 8.43
C ILE A 73 6.38 -3.21 9.11
N VAL A 74 5.97 -4.23 8.37
CA VAL A 74 5.09 -5.28 8.90
C VAL A 74 5.58 -6.67 8.51
N ASP A 75 5.60 -7.58 9.48
CA ASP A 75 5.92 -9.00 9.23
C ASP A 75 4.74 -9.72 8.57
N ALA A 76 5.01 -10.63 7.63
CA ALA A 76 4.00 -11.41 6.92
C ALA A 76 3.09 -12.23 7.86
N GLY A 77 3.61 -12.64 9.02
CA GLY A 77 2.85 -13.37 10.05
C GLY A 77 2.04 -12.50 11.01
N SER A 78 2.19 -11.16 10.97
CA SER A 78 1.54 -10.25 11.89
C SER A 78 0.09 -9.98 11.51
N MET A 79 -0.80 -9.89 12.51
CA MET A 79 -2.16 -9.38 12.32
C MET A 79 -2.20 -7.87 12.00
N GLU A 80 -1.08 -7.16 12.21
CA GLU A 80 -0.96 -5.75 11.84
C GLU A 80 -1.07 -5.50 10.34
N LEU A 81 -0.85 -6.53 9.49
CA LEU A 81 -1.09 -6.45 8.04
C LEU A 81 -2.44 -5.79 7.71
N PHE A 82 -3.48 -6.12 8.50
CA PHE A 82 -4.84 -5.65 8.25
C PHE A 82 -5.07 -4.16 8.57
N ASN A 83 -4.09 -3.49 9.17
CA ASN A 83 -4.11 -2.04 9.40
C ASN A 83 -3.70 -1.24 8.15
N TYR A 84 -3.08 -1.89 7.17
CA TYR A 84 -2.51 -1.22 6.00
C TYR A 84 -3.26 -1.63 4.72
N PRO A 85 -3.95 -0.70 4.05
CA PRO A 85 -4.69 -1.02 2.82
C PRO A 85 -3.78 -1.42 1.65
N PHE A 86 -2.52 -1.01 1.70
CA PHE A 86 -1.50 -1.27 0.69
C PHE A 86 -0.20 -1.70 1.36
N ILE A 87 0.34 -2.82 0.91
CA ILE A 87 1.63 -3.35 1.33
C ILE A 87 2.52 -3.49 0.11
N HIS A 88 3.72 -2.93 0.23
CA HIS A 88 4.80 -3.07 -0.75
C HIS A 88 5.77 -4.16 -0.33
N MET A 89 6.26 -4.91 -1.28
CA MET A 89 7.29 -5.91 -1.11
C MET A 89 8.33 -5.73 -2.21
N THR A 90 9.59 -5.80 -1.86
CA THR A 90 10.72 -5.64 -2.76
C THR A 90 11.89 -6.49 -2.29
N GLY A 91 12.94 -6.57 -3.07
CA GLY A 91 14.23 -7.16 -2.71
C GLY A 91 14.80 -8.08 -3.76
N HIS A 92 15.98 -8.60 -3.44
CA HIS A 92 16.69 -9.60 -4.22
C HIS A 92 16.66 -10.95 -3.49
N GLY A 93 16.80 -12.05 -4.24
CA GLY A 93 17.05 -13.37 -3.66
C GLY A 93 15.84 -14.06 -3.07
N ASN A 94 16.08 -14.87 -2.06
CA ASN A 94 15.12 -15.89 -1.64
C ASN A 94 14.02 -15.35 -0.72
N VAL A 95 12.80 -15.77 -1.00
CA VAL A 95 11.60 -15.50 -0.19
C VAL A 95 11.02 -16.81 0.30
N ILE A 96 10.74 -16.89 1.60
CA ILE A 96 10.08 -18.04 2.20
C ILE A 96 8.97 -17.56 3.12
N PHE A 97 7.74 -17.98 2.84
CA PHE A 97 6.62 -17.85 3.74
C PHE A 97 6.33 -19.21 4.40
N SER A 98 6.16 -19.24 5.70
CA SER A 98 5.55 -20.37 6.40
C SER A 98 4.10 -20.58 5.92
N ASN A 99 3.45 -21.67 6.29
CA ASN A 99 2.03 -21.87 5.94
C ASN A 99 1.16 -20.79 6.60
N GLN A 100 1.45 -20.43 7.84
CA GLN A 100 0.73 -19.38 8.55
C GLN A 100 0.89 -18.00 7.90
N GLU A 101 2.10 -17.64 7.46
CA GLU A 101 2.35 -16.37 6.75
C GLU A 101 1.63 -16.34 5.40
N ALA A 102 1.64 -17.45 4.67
CA ALA A 102 0.91 -17.56 3.41
C ALA A 102 -0.61 -17.41 3.60
N ASP A 103 -1.16 -18.10 4.62
CA ASP A 103 -2.59 -17.98 4.97
C ASP A 103 -2.95 -16.56 5.42
N ASN A 104 -2.07 -15.91 6.18
CA ASN A 104 -2.27 -14.54 6.64
C ASN A 104 -2.29 -13.55 5.46
N LEU A 105 -1.31 -13.63 4.55
CA LEU A 105 -1.26 -12.82 3.33
C LEU A 105 -2.48 -13.07 2.43
N ARG A 106 -2.90 -14.33 2.30
CA ARG A 106 -4.12 -14.68 1.57
C ARG A 106 -5.34 -13.99 2.18
N ASN A 107 -5.54 -14.13 3.49
CA ASN A 107 -6.66 -13.53 4.21
C ASN A 107 -6.64 -12.00 4.12
N TYR A 108 -5.47 -11.38 4.23
CA TYR A 108 -5.27 -9.96 4.03
C TYR A 108 -5.77 -9.51 2.64
N MET A 109 -5.32 -10.18 1.59
CA MET A 109 -5.73 -9.85 0.23
C MET A 109 -7.22 -10.12 -0.03
N ILE A 110 -7.78 -11.20 0.52
CA ILE A 110 -9.22 -11.50 0.42
C ILE A 110 -10.05 -10.44 1.15
N ALA A 111 -9.60 -9.97 2.31
CA ALA A 111 -10.29 -8.96 3.12
C ALA A 111 -10.29 -7.54 2.51
N GLY A 112 -9.60 -7.32 1.41
CA GLY A 112 -9.56 -6.02 0.74
C GLY A 112 -8.16 -5.45 0.57
N GLY A 113 -7.17 -5.95 1.30
CA GLY A 113 -5.78 -5.51 1.18
C GLY A 113 -5.23 -5.69 -0.24
N PHE A 114 -4.22 -4.92 -0.56
CA PHE A 114 -3.52 -4.95 -1.85
C PHE A 114 -2.02 -5.16 -1.63
N LEU A 115 -1.47 -6.18 -2.30
CA LEU A 115 -0.04 -6.45 -2.28
C LEU A 115 0.60 -5.99 -3.58
N HIS A 116 1.60 -5.14 -3.50
CA HIS A 116 2.48 -4.79 -4.61
C HIS A 116 3.85 -5.44 -4.40
N ILE A 117 4.37 -6.10 -5.43
CA ILE A 117 5.68 -6.73 -5.42
C ILE A 117 6.51 -6.13 -6.55
N SER A 118 7.68 -5.62 -6.21
CA SER A 118 8.68 -5.15 -7.16
C SER A 118 9.87 -6.10 -7.14
N ASP A 119 10.15 -6.72 -8.28
CA ASP A 119 11.33 -7.58 -8.45
C ASP A 119 12.54 -6.71 -8.75
N ASN A 120 13.45 -6.62 -7.78
CA ASN A 120 14.72 -5.91 -7.95
C ASN A 120 15.80 -6.81 -8.58
N TYR A 121 15.39 -7.73 -9.43
CA TYR A 121 16.23 -8.73 -10.07
C TYR A 121 16.58 -9.96 -9.23
N GLY A 122 16.12 -11.10 -9.70
CA GLY A 122 16.39 -12.40 -9.10
C GLY A 122 15.44 -12.84 -7.98
N LEU A 123 14.44 -12.05 -7.66
CA LEU A 123 13.35 -12.41 -6.73
C LEU A 123 12.38 -13.41 -7.40
N ASP A 124 12.11 -13.26 -8.69
CA ASP A 124 11.04 -13.91 -9.45
C ASP A 124 10.99 -15.44 -9.25
N LYS A 125 12.11 -16.13 -9.41
CA LYS A 125 12.20 -17.59 -9.28
C LYS A 125 11.81 -18.10 -7.89
N PHE A 126 11.95 -17.26 -6.87
CA PHE A 126 11.58 -17.59 -5.48
C PHE A 126 10.17 -17.14 -5.17
N MET A 127 9.73 -16.00 -5.71
CA MET A 127 8.43 -15.42 -5.39
C MET A 127 7.27 -16.16 -6.05
N ARG A 128 7.39 -16.61 -7.31
CA ARG A 128 6.30 -17.34 -7.98
C ARG A 128 5.81 -18.58 -7.21
N PRO A 129 6.68 -19.45 -6.67
CA PRO A 129 6.24 -20.56 -5.82
C PRO A 129 5.53 -20.07 -4.54
N GLN A 130 5.94 -18.94 -3.96
CA GLN A 130 5.27 -18.39 -2.78
C GLN A 130 3.88 -17.82 -3.12
N LEU A 131 3.72 -17.17 -4.26
CA LEU A 131 2.40 -16.72 -4.73
C LEU A 131 1.46 -17.91 -4.97
N LYS A 132 1.98 -19.01 -5.55
CA LYS A 132 1.20 -20.25 -5.71
C LYS A 132 0.87 -20.93 -4.39
N LYS A 133 1.71 -20.77 -3.37
CA LYS A 133 1.43 -21.22 -1.99
C LYS A 133 0.33 -20.38 -1.33
N ILE A 134 0.34 -19.06 -1.55
CA ILE A 134 -0.68 -18.14 -1.01
C ILE A 134 -2.04 -18.39 -1.69
N PHE A 135 -2.07 -18.55 -3.01
CA PHE A 135 -3.27 -18.84 -3.80
C PHE A 135 -3.07 -20.06 -4.70
N PRO A 136 -3.22 -21.28 -4.16
CA PRO A 136 -3.03 -22.51 -4.94
C PRO A 136 -3.95 -22.61 -6.17
N GLU A 137 -5.12 -21.98 -6.09
CA GLU A 137 -6.14 -22.01 -7.14
C GLU A 137 -5.98 -20.93 -8.21
N LEU A 138 -5.11 -19.92 -7.99
CA LEU A 138 -4.90 -18.84 -8.94
C LEU A 138 -3.58 -19.01 -9.70
N ASP A 139 -3.55 -18.52 -10.91
CA ASP A 139 -2.34 -18.33 -11.68
C ASP A 139 -1.95 -16.86 -11.68
N LEU A 140 -0.63 -16.59 -11.66
CA LEU A 140 -0.10 -15.26 -11.88
C LEU A 140 -0.19 -14.97 -13.38
N VAL A 141 -1.03 -14.01 -13.77
CA VAL A 141 -1.34 -13.69 -15.17
C VAL A 141 -0.69 -12.38 -15.59
N GLU A 142 -0.15 -12.33 -16.79
CA GLU A 142 0.34 -11.08 -17.38
C GLU A 142 -0.87 -10.17 -17.68
N LEU A 143 -0.82 -8.93 -17.19
CA LEU A 143 -1.90 -7.97 -17.39
C LEU A 143 -1.75 -7.30 -18.76
N PRO A 144 -2.84 -7.24 -19.55
CA PRO A 144 -2.80 -6.55 -20.83
C PRO A 144 -2.64 -5.04 -20.63
N PHE A 145 -2.09 -4.36 -21.63
CA PHE A 145 -1.75 -2.93 -21.51
C PHE A 145 -2.96 -2.00 -21.32
N ASP A 146 -4.15 -2.46 -21.67
CA ASP A 146 -5.41 -1.74 -21.41
C ASP A 146 -5.98 -2.01 -20.00
N HIS A 147 -5.27 -2.80 -19.16
CA HIS A 147 -5.73 -3.05 -17.80
C HIS A 147 -5.79 -1.74 -17.01
N PRO A 148 -6.87 -1.50 -16.22
CA PRO A 148 -7.07 -0.22 -15.52
C PRO A 148 -5.92 0.23 -14.60
N VAL A 149 -5.07 -0.69 -14.11
CA VAL A 149 -3.90 -0.32 -13.28
C VAL A 149 -2.93 0.61 -14.01
N TYR A 150 -2.86 0.52 -15.35
CA TYR A 150 -1.99 1.36 -16.18
C TYR A 150 -2.57 2.73 -16.50
N HIS A 151 -3.87 2.98 -16.20
CA HIS A 151 -4.62 4.16 -16.66
C HIS A 151 -5.40 4.87 -15.55
N GLN A 152 -4.87 4.91 -14.32
CA GLN A 152 -5.60 5.53 -13.21
C GLN A 152 -5.51 7.06 -13.20
N LYS A 153 -4.30 7.59 -13.17
CA LYS A 153 -3.98 9.01 -13.13
C LYS A 153 -3.05 9.42 -14.25
N PHE A 154 -2.29 8.47 -14.74
CA PHE A 154 -1.32 8.64 -15.82
C PHE A 154 -1.48 7.49 -16.81
N ASP A 155 -1.31 7.76 -18.11
CA ASP A 155 -1.46 6.74 -19.16
C ASP A 155 -0.12 6.06 -19.47
N PHE A 156 -0.14 4.73 -19.36
CA PHE A 156 0.96 3.84 -19.71
C PHE A 156 0.51 2.87 -20.81
N ASN A 157 0.31 3.39 -22.01
CA ASN A 157 -0.24 2.65 -23.16
C ASN A 157 0.63 1.48 -23.63
N SER A 158 1.89 1.45 -23.23
CA SER A 158 2.85 0.37 -23.54
C SER A 158 3.23 -0.46 -22.32
N GLY A 159 2.43 -0.39 -21.24
CA GLY A 159 2.70 -1.08 -19.98
C GLY A 159 3.75 -0.39 -19.11
N LEU A 160 4.46 -1.18 -18.30
CA LEU A 160 5.42 -0.67 -17.32
C LEU A 160 6.61 0.06 -17.97
N PRO A 161 7.12 1.11 -17.33
CA PRO A 161 8.41 1.68 -17.71
C PRO A 161 9.54 0.72 -17.31
N LYS A 162 10.58 0.64 -18.12
CA LYS A 162 11.83 -0.04 -17.76
C LYS A 162 12.70 0.99 -17.02
N ILE A 163 13.13 0.67 -15.81
CA ILE A 163 14.01 1.53 -15.00
C ILE A 163 15.45 1.05 -15.13
N HIS A 164 15.72 -0.22 -14.81
CA HIS A 164 17.04 -0.82 -14.97
C HIS A 164 17.02 -1.94 -16.02
N GLU A 165 18.17 -2.15 -16.65
CA GLU A 165 18.40 -3.26 -17.57
C GLU A 165 19.09 -4.40 -16.84
N HIS A 166 18.51 -5.61 -16.91
CA HIS A 166 19.10 -6.83 -16.37
C HIS A 166 19.32 -7.86 -17.47
N ASP A 167 18.29 -8.67 -17.79
CA ASP A 167 18.40 -9.73 -18.79
C ASP A 167 17.90 -9.32 -20.18
N ASN A 168 17.82 -8.01 -20.45
CA ASN A 168 17.24 -7.43 -21.67
C ASN A 168 15.78 -7.86 -21.93
N GLY A 169 15.07 -8.31 -20.89
CA GLY A 169 13.66 -8.62 -20.93
C GLY A 169 12.80 -7.36 -20.99
N ALA A 170 11.63 -7.46 -21.65
CA ALA A 170 10.65 -6.38 -21.60
C ALA A 170 10.03 -6.31 -20.19
N PRO A 171 9.73 -5.10 -19.67
CA PRO A 171 9.05 -4.94 -18.41
C PRO A 171 7.62 -5.51 -18.51
N LYS A 172 7.20 -6.28 -17.51
CA LYS A 172 5.91 -6.95 -17.46
C LYS A 172 5.22 -6.75 -16.14
N GLY A 173 3.93 -6.42 -16.20
CA GLY A 173 3.07 -6.42 -15.02
C GLY A 173 2.26 -7.71 -14.95
N PHE A 174 2.37 -8.41 -13.83
CA PHE A 174 1.57 -9.59 -13.55
C PHE A 174 0.56 -9.30 -12.43
N GLY A 175 -0.50 -10.10 -12.37
CA GLY A 175 -1.50 -9.97 -11.33
C GLY A 175 -2.04 -11.28 -10.83
N LEU A 176 -2.42 -11.31 -9.54
CA LEU A 176 -3.35 -12.30 -9.02
C LEU A 176 -4.75 -11.68 -8.99
N ILE A 177 -5.69 -12.34 -9.65
CA ILE A 177 -7.08 -11.89 -9.76
C ILE A 177 -7.97 -12.84 -8.95
N TYR A 178 -8.47 -12.35 -7.82
CA TYR A 178 -9.38 -13.09 -6.96
C TYR A 178 -10.81 -12.54 -7.11
N LYS A 179 -11.73 -13.38 -7.58
CA LYS A 179 -13.15 -13.00 -7.80
C LYS A 179 -13.32 -11.69 -8.59
N GLY A 180 -12.52 -11.52 -9.63
CA GLY A 180 -12.56 -10.34 -10.51
C GLY A 180 -11.84 -9.11 -9.97
N ARG A 181 -11.22 -9.16 -8.79
CA ARG A 181 -10.40 -8.09 -8.22
C ARG A 181 -8.92 -8.43 -8.35
N LEU A 182 -8.12 -7.52 -8.87
CA LEU A 182 -6.67 -7.60 -8.77
C LEU A 182 -6.28 -7.39 -7.30
N VAL A 183 -5.72 -8.42 -6.68
CA VAL A 183 -5.36 -8.44 -5.26
C VAL A 183 -3.86 -8.30 -5.03
N CYS A 184 -3.08 -8.68 -6.05
CA CYS A 184 -1.63 -8.54 -6.06
C CYS A 184 -1.21 -8.04 -7.44
N PHE A 185 -0.35 -7.02 -7.47
CA PHE A 185 0.33 -6.55 -8.67
C PHE A 185 1.83 -6.82 -8.51
N TYR A 186 2.44 -7.44 -9.52
CA TYR A 186 3.84 -7.82 -9.52
C TYR A 186 4.52 -7.21 -10.76
N ASP A 187 5.42 -6.27 -10.55
CA ASP A 187 6.28 -5.77 -11.62
C ASP A 187 7.53 -6.64 -11.75
N TYR A 188 7.82 -7.02 -12.99
CA TYR A 188 8.91 -7.90 -13.35
C TYR A 188 9.75 -7.25 -14.45
N GLU A 189 11.07 -7.36 -14.37
CA GLU A 189 12.02 -6.72 -15.32
C GLU A 189 11.82 -5.20 -15.42
N CYS A 190 11.41 -4.55 -14.33
CA CYS A 190 11.01 -3.15 -14.32
C CYS A 190 11.76 -2.30 -13.30
N ASP A 191 11.94 -2.81 -12.06
CA ASP A 191 12.56 -2.15 -10.92
C ASP A 191 11.86 -0.84 -10.51
N LEU A 192 10.54 -0.89 -10.39
CA LEU A 192 9.78 0.29 -9.94
C LEU A 192 10.24 0.79 -8.57
N GLY A 193 10.52 -0.14 -7.65
CA GLY A 193 10.98 0.18 -6.30
C GLY A 193 12.25 1.02 -6.30
N ASP A 194 13.22 0.67 -7.13
CA ASP A 194 14.47 1.41 -7.32
C ASP A 194 14.20 2.79 -7.94
N GLY A 195 13.32 2.84 -8.96
CA GLY A 195 12.94 4.08 -9.61
C GLY A 195 12.21 5.08 -8.69
N TRP A 196 11.72 4.64 -7.53
CA TRP A 196 11.15 5.53 -6.52
C TRP A 196 12.22 6.10 -5.57
N GLU A 197 13.40 5.50 -5.50
CA GLU A 197 14.46 5.96 -4.60
C GLU A 197 14.98 7.35 -4.98
N SER A 198 15.76 7.93 -4.08
CA SER A 198 16.43 9.21 -4.33
C SER A 198 17.47 9.07 -5.45
N ALA A 199 17.67 10.14 -6.21
CA ALA A 199 18.49 10.10 -7.43
C ALA A 199 19.94 9.63 -7.19
N GLU A 200 20.47 9.91 -6.00
CA GLU A 200 21.83 9.56 -5.59
C GLU A 200 22.05 8.07 -5.34
N VAL A 201 20.96 7.27 -5.21
CA VAL A 201 21.08 5.83 -4.91
C VAL A 201 21.52 5.05 -6.14
N HIS A 202 20.81 5.22 -7.26
CA HIS A 202 21.07 4.50 -8.51
C HIS A 202 21.61 5.39 -9.63
N ASN A 203 21.67 6.72 -9.42
CA ASN A 203 21.97 7.73 -10.43
C ASN A 203 20.99 7.73 -11.61
N ASP A 204 19.77 7.33 -11.35
CA ASP A 204 18.71 7.34 -12.34
C ASP A 204 18.36 8.75 -12.80
N SER A 205 18.04 8.88 -14.10
CA SER A 205 17.59 10.14 -14.64
C SER A 205 16.27 10.59 -14.00
N GLU A 206 16.06 11.89 -13.90
CA GLU A 206 14.79 12.44 -13.40
C GLU A 206 13.60 11.95 -14.24
N GLU A 207 13.80 11.72 -15.54
CA GLU A 207 12.77 11.17 -16.43
C GLU A 207 12.37 9.75 -16.03
N ALA A 208 13.34 8.85 -15.81
CA ALA A 208 13.11 7.47 -15.41
C ALA A 208 12.39 7.42 -14.05
N ARG A 209 12.90 8.15 -13.06
CA ARG A 209 12.31 8.25 -11.72
C ARG A 209 10.89 8.83 -11.78
N THR A 210 10.66 9.85 -12.58
CA THR A 210 9.32 10.42 -12.75
C THR A 210 8.34 9.41 -13.36
N LYS A 211 8.77 8.61 -14.32
CA LYS A 211 7.96 7.52 -14.89
C LYS A 211 7.63 6.46 -13.83
N ALA A 212 8.62 6.02 -13.05
CA ALA A 212 8.42 5.08 -11.97
C ALA A 212 7.42 5.60 -10.92
N LEU A 213 7.58 6.84 -10.45
CA LEU A 213 6.67 7.48 -9.48
C LEU A 213 5.25 7.63 -10.02
N LYS A 214 5.08 7.97 -11.31
CA LYS A 214 3.76 8.03 -11.95
C LYS A 214 3.10 6.65 -12.01
N MET A 215 3.86 5.60 -12.33
CA MET A 215 3.32 4.24 -12.32
C MET A 215 2.97 3.78 -10.90
N GLY A 216 3.82 4.08 -9.92
CA GLY A 216 3.53 3.84 -8.50
C GLY A 216 2.24 4.54 -8.04
N ALA A 217 2.03 5.80 -8.48
CA ALA A 217 0.80 6.53 -8.19
C ALA A 217 -0.45 5.89 -8.83
N ASN A 218 -0.31 5.30 -10.01
CA ASN A 218 -1.38 4.51 -10.63
C ASN A 218 -1.71 3.27 -9.80
N ILE A 219 -0.68 2.53 -9.33
CA ILE A 219 -0.86 1.33 -8.50
C ILE A 219 -1.55 1.70 -7.18
N ILE A 220 -1.10 2.76 -6.51
CA ILE A 220 -1.74 3.28 -5.28
C ILE A 220 -3.19 3.69 -5.54
N SER A 221 -3.44 4.46 -6.61
CA SER A 221 -4.80 4.86 -6.99
C SER A 221 -5.70 3.66 -7.24
N TYR A 222 -5.20 2.66 -7.96
CA TYR A 222 -5.95 1.43 -8.24
C TYR A 222 -6.29 0.66 -6.97
N ALA A 223 -5.31 0.51 -6.08
CA ALA A 223 -5.50 -0.18 -4.81
C ALA A 223 -6.59 0.48 -3.95
N PHE A 224 -6.64 1.82 -3.93
CA PHE A 224 -7.61 2.56 -3.10
C PHE A 224 -8.98 2.72 -3.74
N MET A 225 -9.11 2.73 -5.07
CA MET A 225 -10.41 2.86 -5.76
C MET A 225 -11.36 1.68 -5.53
N GLY A 226 -10.84 0.53 -5.11
CA GLY A 226 -11.67 -0.62 -4.72
C GLY A 226 -12.56 -0.35 -3.50
N PHE A 227 -12.27 0.70 -2.72
CA PHE A 227 -13.02 1.09 -1.53
C PHE A 227 -14.12 2.12 -1.80
N ASP A 228 -14.07 2.83 -2.93
CA ASP A 228 -15.03 3.91 -3.26
C ASP A 228 -16.30 3.42 -4.01
N LYS A 229 -16.40 2.13 -4.31
CA LYS A 229 -17.62 1.54 -4.91
C LYS A 229 -18.47 0.90 -3.82
N LYS A 230 -19.09 1.72 -2.99
CA LYS A 230 -20.25 1.35 -2.17
C LYS A 230 -21.45 2.21 -2.53
#